data_ceabb5f70eceef85054ddcc6a157babe
#
_entry.id   ceabb5f70eceef85054ddcc6a157babe
#
_cell.length_a   1.000
_cell.length_b   1.000
_cell.length_c   1.000
_cell.angle_alpha   90.00
_cell.angle_beta   90.00
_cell.angle_gamma   90.00
#
_symmetry.space_group_name_H-M   'P 1'
#
loop_
_entity.id
_entity.type
_entity.pdbx_description
1 polymer ?
#
loop_
_entity_poly.entity_id
_entity_poly.type
_entity_poly.pdbx_seq_one_letter_code
_entity_poly.pdbx_strand_id
1 'polypeptide(L)'
;MIDDGYTVKERGAVAANEAFFNEKTTQKYADVSPHVKYASLRRLYGRLVKDVYAYAHKHAEVPTVLDLGAGEGSATLPFLESGARVVAVDVSESQLSELRKKCGAFNERLEIRLVDIDGAFRPGEHYDVVLMSSCLHHIPDYISVIQSAAEILSPKGQFFSFQDPIRYDTMDRPSYWFNRIVYFSWRAFQGDFFGGLSRTLRRARGVYLDDCAADNTEYHVVRNGVDQNEIVSMLSSRGFECRTVRYFSTQGSLFQPLGAVLGIENTFSIIARR
;
A
#
# COMPACT_ATOMS: atom_id res chain seq x y z
N MET A 1 14.77 -25.41 14.32
CA MET A 1 14.55 -24.23 13.47
C MET A 1 13.24 -24.49 12.75
N ILE A 2 12.20 -23.73 13.06
CA ILE A 2 10.95 -23.78 12.30
C ILE A 2 11.30 -23.11 10.98
N ASP A 3 11.16 -23.82 9.87
CA ASP A 3 11.22 -23.24 8.52
C ASP A 3 9.98 -22.36 8.37
N ASP A 4 10.17 -21.06 8.41
CA ASP A 4 9.09 -20.06 8.33
C ASP A 4 8.59 -19.86 6.89
N GLY A 5 9.08 -20.63 5.93
CA GLY A 5 8.71 -20.58 4.53
C GLY A 5 9.25 -19.39 3.73
N TYR A 6 9.88 -18.42 4.38
CA TYR A 6 10.43 -17.23 3.72
C TYR A 6 11.75 -17.49 3.00
N THR A 7 11.87 -16.93 1.80
CA THR A 7 13.17 -16.82 1.12
C THR A 7 14.08 -15.81 1.83
N VAL A 8 15.39 -15.86 1.57
CA VAL A 8 16.37 -14.88 2.10
C VAL A 8 15.98 -13.43 1.71
N LYS A 9 15.40 -13.23 0.52
CA LYS A 9 14.94 -11.90 0.05
C LYS A 9 13.74 -11.39 0.81
N GLU A 10 12.78 -12.25 1.09
CA GLU A 10 11.56 -11.91 1.84
C GLU A 10 11.90 -11.58 3.28
N ARG A 11 12.73 -12.38 3.95
CA ARG A 11 13.22 -12.06 5.30
C ARG A 11 13.97 -10.73 5.34
N GLY A 12 14.78 -10.44 4.34
CA GLY A 12 15.49 -9.17 4.23
C GLY A 12 14.53 -7.98 4.06
N ALA A 13 13.45 -8.13 3.29
CA ALA A 13 12.44 -7.09 3.11
C ALA A 13 11.60 -6.86 4.37
N VAL A 14 11.14 -7.90 5.05
CA VAL A 14 10.40 -7.80 6.32
C VAL A 14 11.24 -7.08 7.38
N ALA A 15 12.47 -7.53 7.60
CA ALA A 15 13.39 -6.92 8.58
C ALA A 15 13.72 -5.45 8.22
N ALA A 16 13.92 -5.14 6.94
CA ALA A 16 14.18 -3.77 6.49
C ALA A 16 12.98 -2.85 6.71
N ASN A 17 11.75 -3.33 6.46
CA ASN A 17 10.53 -2.59 6.71
C ASN A 17 10.32 -2.37 8.22
N GLU A 18 10.46 -3.41 9.03
CA GLU A 18 10.35 -3.31 10.48
C GLU A 18 11.33 -2.28 11.05
N ALA A 19 12.62 -2.37 10.71
CA ALA A 19 13.63 -1.42 11.17
C ALA A 19 13.34 0.01 10.70
N PHE A 20 13.01 0.19 9.41
CA PHE A 20 12.73 1.49 8.83
C PHE A 20 11.53 2.20 9.46
N PHE A 21 10.43 1.47 9.68
CA PHE A 21 9.21 2.05 10.24
C PHE A 21 9.26 2.19 11.76
N ASN A 22 10.09 1.40 12.47
CA ASN A 22 10.34 1.61 13.90
C ASN A 22 11.28 2.80 14.18
N GLU A 23 12.26 3.08 13.30
CA GLU A 23 13.19 4.21 13.47
C GLU A 23 12.57 5.56 13.07
N LYS A 24 11.64 5.59 12.12
CA LYS A 24 10.96 6.83 11.72
C LYS A 24 9.85 7.16 12.71
N THR A 25 10.05 8.24 13.45
CA THR A 25 8.97 8.84 14.21
C THR A 25 7.79 9.16 13.29
N THR A 26 6.62 8.70 13.64
CA THR A 26 5.34 8.66 12.91
C THR A 26 4.90 10.04 12.39
N GLN A 27 5.27 11.11 13.09
CA GLN A 27 4.95 12.47 12.68
C GLN A 27 5.54 12.83 11.31
N LYS A 28 6.69 12.23 10.94
CA LYS A 28 7.28 12.39 9.60
C LYS A 28 6.57 11.60 8.50
N TYR A 29 5.91 10.49 8.83
CA TYR A 29 5.19 9.69 7.83
C TYR A 29 3.94 10.41 7.33
N ALA A 30 3.13 10.97 8.22
CA ALA A 30 1.93 11.75 7.86
C ALA A 30 2.28 12.97 6.99
N ASP A 31 3.42 13.64 7.27
CA ASP A 31 3.90 14.78 6.50
C ASP A 31 4.42 14.41 5.11
N VAL A 32 4.83 13.16 4.92
CA VAL A 32 5.46 12.67 3.67
C VAL A 32 4.47 11.91 2.79
N SER A 33 3.49 11.22 3.38
CA SER A 33 2.55 10.38 2.62
C SER A 33 1.54 11.22 1.84
N PRO A 34 1.53 11.16 0.49
CA PRO A 34 0.72 12.06 -0.34
C PRO A 34 -0.79 11.94 -0.06
N HIS A 35 -1.28 10.74 0.19
CA HIS A 35 -2.70 10.48 0.46
C HIS A 35 -3.18 11.03 1.81
N VAL A 36 -2.27 11.26 2.74
CA VAL A 36 -2.55 11.94 4.01
C VAL A 36 -2.39 13.46 3.86
N LYS A 37 -1.37 13.90 3.12
CA LYS A 37 -1.01 15.31 2.93
C LYS A 37 -2.02 16.07 2.07
N TYR A 38 -2.42 15.53 0.90
CA TYR A 38 -3.21 16.28 -0.09
C TYR A 38 -4.71 16.04 0.04
N ALA A 39 -5.49 17.12 0.16
CA ALA A 39 -6.94 17.06 0.26
C ALA A 39 -7.62 16.36 -0.93
N SER A 40 -7.04 16.45 -2.14
CA SER A 40 -7.54 15.75 -3.33
C SER A 40 -7.45 14.24 -3.19
N LEU A 41 -6.33 13.73 -2.70
CA LEU A 41 -6.09 12.31 -2.48
C LEU A 41 -6.88 11.78 -1.27
N ARG A 42 -6.98 12.57 -0.18
CA ARG A 42 -7.89 12.23 0.93
C ARG A 42 -9.34 12.09 0.47
N ARG A 43 -9.82 13.03 -0.37
CA ARG A 43 -11.18 12.96 -0.95
C ARG A 43 -11.34 11.76 -1.88
N LEU A 44 -10.33 11.43 -2.68
CA LEU A 44 -10.34 10.22 -3.53
C LEU A 44 -10.45 8.98 -2.65
N TYR A 45 -9.56 8.83 -1.67
CA TYR A 45 -9.58 7.71 -0.73
C TYR A 45 -10.93 7.58 -0.02
N GLY A 46 -11.45 8.67 0.55
CA GLY A 46 -12.73 8.66 1.24
C GLY A 46 -13.93 8.29 0.35
N ARG A 47 -13.90 8.65 -0.96
CA ARG A 47 -14.93 8.17 -1.91
C ARG A 47 -14.82 6.68 -2.17
N LEU A 48 -13.59 6.16 -2.32
CA LEU A 48 -13.36 4.73 -2.54
C LEU A 48 -13.75 3.91 -1.30
N VAL A 49 -13.38 4.37 -0.10
CA VAL A 49 -13.81 3.72 1.16
C VAL A 49 -15.33 3.68 1.27
N LYS A 50 -16.03 4.79 0.97
CA LYS A 50 -17.50 4.82 0.98
C LYS A 50 -18.12 3.82 0.00
N ASP A 51 -17.55 3.68 -1.20
CA ASP A 51 -18.01 2.70 -2.21
C ASP A 51 -17.75 1.26 -1.74
N VAL A 52 -16.56 0.98 -1.22
CA VAL A 52 -16.18 -0.32 -0.66
C VAL A 52 -17.06 -0.67 0.55
N TYR A 53 -17.21 0.26 1.50
CA TYR A 53 -18.04 0.05 2.68
C TYR A 53 -19.52 -0.16 2.32
N ALA A 54 -20.08 0.67 1.44
CA ALA A 54 -21.46 0.56 1.02
C ALA A 54 -21.78 -0.77 0.32
N TYR A 55 -20.82 -1.32 -0.44
CA TYR A 55 -20.97 -2.65 -1.00
C TYR A 55 -20.95 -3.73 0.09
N ALA A 56 -19.97 -3.71 1.00
CA ALA A 56 -19.87 -4.68 2.08
C ALA A 56 -21.11 -4.63 3.00
N HIS A 57 -21.60 -3.43 3.32
CA HIS A 57 -22.76 -3.23 4.19
C HIS A 57 -24.10 -3.77 3.61
N LYS A 58 -24.18 -3.99 2.29
CA LYS A 58 -25.33 -4.70 1.69
C LYS A 58 -25.39 -6.18 2.06
N HIS A 59 -24.26 -6.75 2.48
CA HIS A 59 -24.10 -8.20 2.72
C HIS A 59 -23.80 -8.52 4.18
N ALA A 60 -23.38 -7.54 4.98
CA ALA A 60 -23.09 -7.68 6.40
C ALA A 60 -23.53 -6.41 7.14
N GLU A 61 -24.31 -6.55 8.23
CA GLU A 61 -24.79 -5.42 9.03
C GLU A 61 -23.63 -4.59 9.59
N VAL A 62 -22.57 -5.25 10.07
CA VAL A 62 -21.31 -4.64 10.48
C VAL A 62 -20.18 -5.29 9.70
N PRO A 63 -19.75 -4.69 8.58
CA PRO A 63 -18.68 -5.23 7.76
C PRO A 63 -17.38 -5.40 8.55
N THR A 64 -16.68 -6.51 8.29
CA THR A 64 -15.36 -6.81 8.85
C THR A 64 -14.27 -6.52 7.84
N VAL A 65 -13.25 -5.78 8.26
CA VAL A 65 -12.12 -5.36 7.42
C VAL A 65 -10.82 -5.90 8.03
N LEU A 66 -10.01 -6.58 7.22
CA LEU A 66 -8.62 -6.87 7.54
C LEU A 66 -7.74 -5.83 6.83
N ASP A 67 -7.01 -5.03 7.59
CA ASP A 67 -6.09 -4.00 7.08
C ASP A 67 -4.66 -4.50 7.23
N LEU A 68 -4.06 -4.93 6.12
CA LEU A 68 -2.71 -5.48 6.03
C LEU A 68 -1.69 -4.37 5.76
N GLY A 69 -0.73 -4.19 6.68
CA GLY A 69 0.19 -3.06 6.67
C GLY A 69 -0.51 -1.76 7.08
N ALA A 70 -1.26 -1.82 8.18
CA ALA A 70 -2.14 -0.74 8.64
C ALA A 70 -1.39 0.55 9.02
N GLY A 71 -0.07 0.44 9.32
CA GLY A 71 0.76 1.56 9.70
C GLY A 71 0.17 2.34 10.90
N GLU A 72 0.17 3.66 10.80
CA GLU A 72 -0.36 4.56 11.81
C GLU A 72 -1.90 4.76 11.74
N GLY A 73 -2.62 3.94 10.93
CA GLY A 73 -4.07 3.89 10.90
C GLY A 73 -4.77 4.90 9.98
N SER A 74 -4.05 5.59 9.10
CA SER A 74 -4.68 6.54 8.16
C SER A 74 -5.65 5.86 7.19
N ALA A 75 -5.39 4.61 6.84
CA ALA A 75 -6.30 3.80 6.02
C ALA A 75 -7.40 3.12 6.86
N THR A 76 -7.07 2.70 8.08
CA THR A 76 -7.98 2.08 9.05
C THR A 76 -9.12 3.01 9.47
N LEU A 77 -8.79 4.25 9.86
CA LEU A 77 -9.73 5.19 10.49
C LEU A 77 -11.01 5.44 9.66
N PRO A 78 -10.97 5.69 8.35
CA PRO A 78 -12.19 5.93 7.56
C PRO A 78 -13.15 4.72 7.52
N PHE A 79 -12.66 3.49 7.64
CA PHE A 79 -13.53 2.31 7.76
C PHE A 79 -14.21 2.24 9.14
N LEU A 80 -13.47 2.53 10.22
CA LEU A 80 -14.03 2.62 11.57
C LEU A 80 -15.08 3.72 11.67
N GLU A 81 -14.82 4.90 11.10
CA GLU A 81 -15.77 6.01 11.01
C GLU A 81 -17.02 5.65 10.21
N SER A 82 -16.90 4.81 9.19
CA SER A 82 -18.02 4.32 8.39
C SER A 82 -18.86 3.26 9.12
N GLY A 83 -18.39 2.69 10.24
CA GLY A 83 -19.11 1.71 11.03
C GLY A 83 -18.56 0.29 10.97
N ALA A 84 -17.47 0.04 10.23
CA ALA A 84 -16.85 -1.28 10.12
C ALA A 84 -16.19 -1.72 11.44
N ARG A 85 -16.02 -3.03 11.61
CA ARG A 85 -15.05 -3.64 12.53
C ARG A 85 -13.74 -3.84 11.76
N VAL A 86 -12.61 -3.46 12.34
CA VAL A 86 -11.31 -3.55 11.67
C VAL A 86 -10.35 -4.38 12.50
N VAL A 87 -9.66 -5.30 11.84
CA VAL A 87 -8.44 -5.97 12.32
C VAL A 87 -7.27 -5.33 11.60
N ALA A 88 -6.47 -4.58 12.33
CA ALA A 88 -5.31 -3.85 11.82
C ALA A 88 -4.03 -4.65 12.12
N VAL A 89 -3.25 -4.93 11.08
CA VAL A 89 -2.03 -5.75 11.15
C VAL A 89 -0.84 -4.95 10.66
N ASP A 90 0.24 -4.92 11.44
CA ASP A 90 1.53 -4.35 11.02
C ASP A 90 2.69 -5.01 11.78
N VAL A 91 3.89 -4.94 11.22
CA VAL A 91 5.14 -5.44 11.84
C VAL A 91 5.78 -4.41 12.77
N SER A 92 5.38 -3.14 12.69
CA SER A 92 5.97 -2.03 13.41
C SER A 92 5.14 -1.67 14.65
N GLU A 93 5.69 -1.95 15.84
CA GLU A 93 5.05 -1.55 17.11
C GLU A 93 4.90 -0.02 17.23
N SER A 94 5.86 0.75 16.71
CA SER A 94 5.78 2.20 16.74
C SER A 94 4.61 2.74 15.91
N GLN A 95 4.35 2.16 14.74
CA GLN A 95 3.21 2.50 13.90
C GLN A 95 1.89 2.11 14.57
N LEU A 96 1.80 0.90 15.10
CA LEU A 96 0.60 0.44 15.81
C LEU A 96 0.33 1.25 17.08
N SER A 97 1.36 1.77 17.74
CA SER A 97 1.18 2.69 18.88
C SER A 97 0.46 3.98 18.45
N GLU A 98 0.80 4.54 17.29
CA GLU A 98 0.11 5.72 16.78
C GLU A 98 -1.31 5.38 16.27
N LEU A 99 -1.49 4.21 15.67
CA LEU A 99 -2.80 3.72 15.28
C LEU A 99 -3.73 3.63 16.51
N ARG A 100 -3.24 3.08 17.65
CA ARG A 100 -4.00 3.04 18.91
C ARG A 100 -4.43 4.44 19.36
N LYS A 101 -3.54 5.42 19.26
CA LYS A 101 -3.86 6.82 19.64
C LYS A 101 -4.89 7.42 18.68
N LYS A 102 -4.72 7.25 17.37
CA LYS A 102 -5.58 7.81 16.33
C LYS A 102 -6.96 7.19 16.33
N CYS A 103 -7.05 5.87 16.49
CA CYS A 103 -8.27 5.10 16.37
C CYS A 103 -8.91 4.74 17.73
N GLY A 104 -8.36 5.21 18.85
CA GLY A 104 -8.75 4.80 20.20
C GLY A 104 -10.23 5.04 20.55
N ALA A 105 -10.90 5.98 19.91
CA ALA A 105 -12.35 6.19 20.04
C ALA A 105 -13.19 5.01 19.55
N PHE A 106 -12.59 4.07 18.80
CA PHE A 106 -13.25 2.91 18.18
C PHE A 106 -12.79 1.57 18.76
N ASN A 107 -12.24 1.53 19.97
CA ASN A 107 -11.63 0.32 20.58
C ASN A 107 -12.53 -0.91 20.55
N GLU A 108 -13.86 -0.78 20.67
CA GLU A 108 -14.82 -1.90 20.63
C GLU A 108 -14.92 -2.56 19.23
N ARG A 109 -14.49 -1.84 18.18
CA ARG A 109 -14.54 -2.29 16.79
C ARG A 109 -13.14 -2.38 16.14
N LEU A 110 -12.07 -2.24 16.93
CA LEU A 110 -10.69 -2.28 16.48
C LEU A 110 -9.92 -3.38 17.21
N GLU A 111 -9.41 -4.33 16.45
CA GLU A 111 -8.40 -5.29 16.91
C GLU A 111 -7.05 -4.92 16.29
N ILE A 112 -5.97 -4.98 17.06
CA ILE A 112 -4.61 -4.67 16.60
C ILE A 112 -3.73 -5.90 16.77
N ARG A 113 -3.03 -6.29 15.71
CA ARG A 113 -2.12 -7.44 15.69
C ARG A 113 -0.72 -7.00 15.26
N LEU A 114 0.25 -7.21 16.15
CA LEU A 114 1.68 -7.04 15.84
C LEU A 114 2.20 -8.36 15.28
N VAL A 115 2.05 -8.56 13.99
CA VAL A 115 2.53 -9.74 13.25
C VAL A 115 2.86 -9.32 11.82
N ASP A 116 3.61 -10.15 11.12
CA ASP A 116 3.81 -10.02 9.68
C ASP A 116 2.52 -10.39 8.91
N ILE A 117 2.55 -10.18 7.59
CA ILE A 117 1.38 -10.39 6.74
C ILE A 117 0.95 -11.87 6.73
N ASP A 118 1.90 -12.81 6.77
CA ASP A 118 1.56 -14.25 6.78
C ASP A 118 0.91 -14.66 8.09
N GLY A 119 1.35 -14.10 9.22
CA GLY A 119 0.72 -14.29 10.53
C GLY A 119 -0.66 -13.66 10.65
N ALA A 120 -1.06 -12.82 9.69
CA ALA A 120 -2.40 -12.24 9.66
C ALA A 120 -3.47 -13.22 9.18
N PHE A 121 -3.11 -14.20 8.36
CA PHE A 121 -4.03 -15.19 7.77
C PHE A 121 -4.31 -16.33 8.75
N ARG A 122 -5.34 -16.16 9.60
CA ARG A 122 -5.70 -17.17 10.59
C ARG A 122 -6.76 -18.13 10.05
N PRO A 123 -6.61 -19.46 10.27
CA PRO A 123 -7.59 -20.44 9.84
C PRO A 123 -9.00 -20.15 10.42
N GLY A 124 -10.00 -20.18 9.55
CA GLY A 124 -11.42 -20.00 9.94
C GLY A 124 -11.87 -18.54 10.10
N GLU A 125 -10.98 -17.56 10.00
CA GLU A 125 -11.36 -16.16 9.92
C GLU A 125 -11.76 -15.79 8.48
N HIS A 126 -12.85 -15.02 8.33
CA HIS A 126 -13.30 -14.48 7.06
C HIS A 126 -13.60 -12.99 7.20
N TYR A 127 -13.35 -12.25 6.12
CA TYR A 127 -13.49 -10.81 6.09
C TYR A 127 -14.33 -10.34 4.90
N ASP A 128 -15.11 -9.30 5.09
CA ASP A 128 -15.90 -8.69 4.01
C ASP A 128 -15.03 -7.78 3.13
N VAL A 129 -13.94 -7.27 3.70
CA VAL A 129 -12.94 -6.47 2.98
C VAL A 129 -11.55 -6.88 3.45
N VAL A 130 -10.63 -7.14 2.50
CA VAL A 130 -9.19 -7.11 2.77
C VAL A 130 -8.62 -5.86 2.13
N LEU A 131 -8.02 -5.00 2.97
CA LEU A 131 -7.41 -3.73 2.59
C LEU A 131 -5.89 -3.85 2.59
N MET A 132 -5.25 -3.28 1.56
CA MET A 132 -3.81 -3.06 1.48
C MET A 132 -3.55 -1.63 0.97
N SER A 133 -3.10 -0.73 1.84
CA SER A 133 -2.89 0.66 1.48
C SER A 133 -1.43 1.06 1.58
N SER A 134 -0.82 1.44 0.45
CA SER A 134 0.61 1.81 0.37
C SER A 134 1.52 0.71 0.91
N CYS A 135 1.20 -0.54 0.60
CA CYS A 135 1.78 -1.73 1.19
C CYS A 135 2.37 -2.69 0.14
N LEU A 136 1.70 -2.89 -1.01
CA LEU A 136 2.11 -3.89 -2.01
C LEU A 136 3.54 -3.68 -2.51
N HIS A 137 3.97 -2.43 -2.64
CA HIS A 137 5.31 -2.12 -3.15
C HIS A 137 6.46 -2.46 -2.16
N HIS A 138 6.13 -2.78 -0.91
CA HIS A 138 7.08 -3.26 0.09
C HIS A 138 7.22 -4.79 0.11
N ILE A 139 6.27 -5.52 -0.47
CA ILE A 139 6.16 -6.98 -0.38
C ILE A 139 6.77 -7.62 -1.62
N PRO A 140 7.85 -8.43 -1.51
CA PRO A 140 8.49 -9.07 -2.67
C PRO A 140 7.54 -9.94 -3.48
N ASP A 141 6.76 -10.80 -2.84
CA ASP A 141 5.73 -11.66 -3.48
C ASP A 141 4.31 -11.21 -3.08
N TYR A 142 3.92 -10.01 -3.53
CA TYR A 142 2.57 -9.49 -3.29
C TYR A 142 1.47 -10.31 -3.98
N ILE A 143 1.79 -11.06 -5.03
CA ILE A 143 0.79 -11.92 -5.72
C ILE A 143 0.33 -13.05 -4.81
N SER A 144 1.26 -13.77 -4.18
CA SER A 144 0.91 -14.83 -3.22
C SER A 144 0.14 -14.28 -2.02
N VAL A 145 0.50 -13.10 -1.52
CA VAL A 145 -0.25 -12.43 -0.44
C VAL A 145 -1.68 -12.08 -0.86
N ILE A 146 -1.88 -11.54 -2.07
CA ILE A 146 -3.23 -11.24 -2.58
C ILE A 146 -4.03 -12.52 -2.82
N GLN A 147 -3.39 -13.62 -3.22
CA GLN A 147 -4.05 -14.93 -3.33
C GLN A 147 -4.58 -15.40 -1.98
N SER A 148 -3.75 -15.36 -0.94
CA SER A 148 -4.14 -15.70 0.43
C SER A 148 -5.27 -14.77 0.93
N ALA A 149 -5.17 -13.48 0.64
CA ALA A 149 -6.22 -12.51 0.93
C ALA A 149 -7.56 -12.86 0.24
N ALA A 150 -7.52 -13.32 -1.01
CA ALA A 150 -8.72 -13.72 -1.74
C ALA A 150 -9.38 -15.00 -1.17
N GLU A 151 -8.59 -15.88 -0.54
CA GLU A 151 -9.10 -17.11 0.08
C GLU A 151 -9.88 -16.87 1.39
N ILE A 152 -9.50 -15.85 2.15
CA ILE A 152 -10.15 -15.49 3.41
C ILE A 152 -11.31 -14.49 3.24
N LEU A 153 -11.59 -14.04 2.03
CA LEU A 153 -12.74 -13.19 1.77
C LEU A 153 -14.06 -13.99 1.90
N SER A 154 -15.03 -13.36 2.54
CA SER A 154 -16.43 -13.82 2.57
C SER A 154 -16.97 -14.04 1.14
N PRO A 155 -18.06 -14.82 0.92
CA PRO A 155 -18.58 -15.12 -0.42
C PRO A 155 -18.91 -13.88 -1.28
N LYS A 156 -19.23 -12.75 -0.66
CA LYS A 156 -19.44 -11.42 -1.27
C LYS A 156 -18.38 -10.41 -0.82
N GLY A 157 -17.23 -10.91 -0.40
CA GLY A 157 -16.12 -10.07 0.04
C GLY A 157 -15.42 -9.37 -1.12
N GLN A 158 -14.61 -8.39 -0.78
CA GLN A 158 -13.88 -7.59 -1.75
C GLN A 158 -12.43 -7.32 -1.30
N PHE A 159 -11.52 -7.34 -2.27
CA PHE A 159 -10.15 -6.87 -2.09
C PHE A 159 -10.09 -5.39 -2.48
N PHE A 160 -9.40 -4.59 -1.67
CA PHE A 160 -9.20 -3.16 -1.92
C PHE A 160 -7.74 -2.79 -1.69
N SER A 161 -7.05 -2.33 -2.74
CA SER A 161 -5.73 -1.72 -2.61
C SER A 161 -5.76 -0.23 -2.94
N PHE A 162 -4.85 0.53 -2.31
CA PHE A 162 -4.74 1.97 -2.53
C PHE A 162 -3.29 2.44 -2.38
N GLN A 163 -2.87 3.40 -3.21
CA GLN A 163 -1.60 4.14 -3.09
C GLN A 163 -0.34 3.31 -3.39
N ASP A 164 -0.40 2.39 -4.34
CA ASP A 164 0.79 1.71 -4.86
C ASP A 164 1.21 2.23 -6.23
N PRO A 165 2.52 2.32 -6.53
CA PRO A 165 3.01 2.81 -7.81
C PRO A 165 2.69 1.82 -8.92
N ILE A 166 2.17 2.31 -10.06
CA ILE A 166 1.93 1.47 -11.23
C ILE A 166 3.26 0.97 -11.80
N ARG A 167 3.23 -0.14 -12.50
CA ARG A 167 4.38 -0.68 -13.22
C ARG A 167 4.86 0.31 -14.27
N TYR A 168 6.11 0.76 -14.18
CA TYR A 168 6.62 1.93 -14.91
C TYR A 168 6.66 1.73 -16.42
N ASP A 169 6.87 0.51 -16.91
CA ASP A 169 6.83 0.17 -18.33
C ASP A 169 5.39 0.17 -18.91
N THR A 170 4.36 0.21 -18.07
CA THR A 170 2.95 0.35 -18.50
C THR A 170 2.47 1.81 -18.49
N MET A 171 3.32 2.76 -18.09
CA MET A 171 3.00 4.19 -18.14
C MET A 171 2.98 4.68 -19.59
N ASP A 172 2.07 5.62 -19.88
CA ASP A 172 2.22 6.41 -21.10
C ASP A 172 3.47 7.30 -21.06
N ARG A 173 3.93 7.72 -22.24
CA ARG A 173 5.16 8.52 -22.35
C ARG A 173 5.12 9.83 -21.57
N PRO A 174 4.03 10.65 -21.60
CA PRO A 174 3.92 11.85 -20.78
C PRO A 174 4.05 11.57 -19.29
N SER A 175 3.30 10.58 -18.75
CA SER A 175 3.37 10.20 -17.34
C SER A 175 4.75 9.71 -16.94
N TYR A 176 5.41 8.90 -17.77
CA TYR A 176 6.76 8.41 -17.52
C TYR A 176 7.76 9.56 -17.39
N TRP A 177 7.80 10.47 -18.38
CA TRP A 177 8.76 11.58 -18.38
C TRP A 177 8.47 12.60 -17.28
N PHE A 178 7.19 12.89 -17.01
CA PHE A 178 6.83 13.77 -15.91
C PHE A 178 7.30 13.21 -14.56
N ASN A 179 7.08 11.91 -14.31
CA ASN A 179 7.59 11.25 -13.12
C ASN A 179 9.11 11.34 -12.98
N ARG A 180 9.84 11.16 -14.08
CA ARG A 180 11.32 11.29 -14.09
C ARG A 180 11.75 12.71 -13.72
N ILE A 181 11.08 13.73 -14.26
CA ILE A 181 11.35 15.14 -13.93
C ILE A 181 11.07 15.39 -12.44
N VAL A 182 9.93 14.94 -11.93
CA VAL A 182 9.57 15.08 -10.51
C VAL A 182 10.61 14.42 -9.61
N TYR A 183 11.01 13.18 -9.93
CA TYR A 183 12.02 12.44 -9.16
C TYR A 183 13.36 13.17 -9.10
N PHE A 184 13.90 13.60 -10.24
CA PHE A 184 15.20 14.30 -10.29
C PHE A 184 15.13 15.70 -9.66
N SER A 185 14.01 16.42 -9.83
CA SER A 185 13.78 17.69 -9.16
C SER A 185 13.81 17.53 -7.64
N TRP A 186 13.09 16.51 -7.13
CA TRP A 186 13.09 16.20 -5.70
C TRP A 186 14.49 15.86 -5.18
N ARG A 187 15.27 15.04 -5.92
CA ARG A 187 16.66 14.72 -5.57
C ARG A 187 17.57 15.95 -5.56
N ALA A 188 17.38 16.87 -6.50
CA ALA A 188 18.14 18.12 -6.54
C ALA A 188 17.85 18.97 -5.29
N PHE A 189 16.59 19.08 -4.87
CA PHE A 189 16.20 19.79 -3.64
C PHE A 189 16.75 19.14 -2.36
N GLN A 190 16.97 17.84 -2.37
CA GLN A 190 17.57 17.10 -1.25
C GLN A 190 19.12 17.18 -1.24
N GLY A 191 19.74 17.81 -2.24
CA GLY A 191 21.20 17.85 -2.38
C GLY A 191 21.84 16.51 -2.82
N ASP A 192 21.02 15.53 -3.24
CA ASP A 192 21.46 14.16 -3.59
C ASP A 192 21.24 13.81 -5.07
N PHE A 193 21.40 14.80 -5.95
CA PHE A 193 21.19 14.61 -7.39
C PHE A 193 22.10 13.54 -7.99
N PHE A 194 23.42 13.63 -7.72
CA PHE A 194 24.41 12.68 -8.26
C PHE A 194 24.24 11.28 -7.65
N GLY A 195 23.91 11.17 -6.37
CA GLY A 195 23.59 9.90 -5.74
C GLY A 195 22.33 9.27 -6.35
N GLY A 196 21.29 10.06 -6.62
CA GLY A 196 20.09 9.61 -7.33
C GLY A 196 20.38 9.12 -8.75
N LEU A 197 21.25 9.82 -9.49
CA LEU A 197 21.67 9.42 -10.84
C LEU A 197 22.48 8.12 -10.83
N SER A 198 23.45 7.98 -9.92
CA SER A 198 24.26 6.77 -9.73
C SER A 198 23.38 5.54 -9.42
N ARG A 199 22.44 5.68 -8.46
CA ARG A 199 21.49 4.60 -8.13
C ARG A 199 20.61 4.26 -9.33
N THR A 200 20.14 5.24 -10.09
CA THR A 200 19.33 5.01 -11.29
C THR A 200 20.12 4.24 -12.35
N LEU A 201 21.37 4.61 -12.61
CA LEU A 201 22.24 3.91 -13.57
C LEU A 201 22.58 2.49 -13.12
N ARG A 202 22.83 2.28 -11.82
CA ARG A 202 23.06 0.96 -11.24
C ARG A 202 21.84 0.05 -11.42
N ARG A 203 20.65 0.55 -11.06
CA ARG A 203 19.37 -0.19 -11.16
C ARG A 203 18.97 -0.45 -12.62
N ALA A 204 19.24 0.48 -13.54
CA ALA A 204 19.01 0.28 -14.98
C ALA A 204 19.88 -0.85 -15.57
N ARG A 205 20.99 -1.21 -14.90
CA ARG A 205 21.83 -2.38 -15.23
C ARG A 205 21.37 -3.66 -14.51
N GLY A 206 20.22 -3.63 -13.83
CA GLY A 206 19.69 -4.78 -13.06
C GLY A 206 20.46 -5.07 -11.77
N VAL A 207 21.32 -4.16 -11.29
CA VAL A 207 22.10 -4.37 -10.06
C VAL A 207 21.33 -3.79 -8.88
N TYR A 208 20.82 -4.69 -8.01
CA TYR A 208 20.18 -4.39 -6.73
C TYR A 208 21.10 -4.88 -5.61
N LEU A 209 21.13 -4.15 -4.49
CA LEU A 209 21.94 -4.50 -3.34
C LEU A 209 21.03 -5.11 -2.28
N ASP A 210 21.11 -6.41 -2.09
CA ASP A 210 20.25 -7.15 -1.15
C ASP A 210 20.55 -6.82 0.33
N ASP A 211 21.70 -6.21 0.61
CA ASP A 211 22.10 -5.67 1.92
C ASP A 211 21.74 -4.19 2.11
N CYS A 212 21.17 -3.55 1.09
CA CYS A 212 20.79 -2.14 1.13
C CYS A 212 19.35 -1.96 1.61
N ALA A 213 19.17 -1.45 2.83
CA ALA A 213 17.84 -1.18 3.38
C ALA A 213 16.93 -0.37 2.43
N ALA A 214 17.48 0.62 1.70
CA ALA A 214 16.71 1.43 0.75
C ALA A 214 16.24 0.65 -0.50
N ASP A 215 16.97 -0.40 -0.93
CA ASP A 215 16.56 -1.25 -2.07
C ASP A 215 15.56 -2.33 -1.61
N ASN A 216 15.48 -2.65 -0.32
CA ASN A 216 14.58 -3.65 0.25
C ASN A 216 13.30 -3.04 0.81
N THR A 217 13.37 -1.88 1.46
CA THR A 217 12.17 -1.19 1.99
C THR A 217 11.24 -0.74 0.86
N GLU A 218 11.77 -0.16 -0.21
CA GLU A 218 11.03 0.29 -1.39
C GLU A 218 11.10 -0.75 -2.52
N TYR A 219 10.87 -2.03 -2.19
CA TYR A 219 11.19 -3.18 -3.04
C TYR A 219 10.73 -3.03 -4.49
N HIS A 220 9.45 -2.78 -4.73
CA HIS A 220 8.92 -2.63 -6.10
C HIS A 220 9.09 -1.23 -6.67
N VAL A 221 9.13 -0.17 -5.85
CA VAL A 221 9.43 1.20 -6.32
C VAL A 221 10.77 1.25 -7.06
N VAL A 222 11.78 0.53 -6.57
CA VAL A 222 13.11 0.50 -7.21
C VAL A 222 13.22 -0.54 -8.33
N ARG A 223 12.27 -1.49 -8.43
CA ARG A 223 12.25 -2.63 -9.37
C ARG A 223 11.14 -2.57 -10.42
N ASN A 224 10.77 -1.40 -10.87
CA ASN A 224 9.78 -1.18 -11.95
C ASN A 224 8.31 -1.01 -11.51
N GLY A 225 8.02 -0.79 -10.24
CA GLY A 225 6.66 -0.61 -9.72
C GLY A 225 5.92 -1.94 -9.50
N VAL A 226 4.64 -1.86 -9.14
CA VAL A 226 3.76 -3.00 -8.91
C VAL A 226 2.97 -3.32 -10.17
N ASP A 227 2.89 -4.57 -10.58
CA ASP A 227 2.15 -5.00 -11.78
C ASP A 227 0.64 -5.07 -11.51
N GLN A 228 -0.03 -3.94 -11.68
CA GLN A 228 -1.48 -3.83 -11.51
C GLN A 228 -2.26 -4.72 -12.50
N ASN A 229 -1.69 -5.01 -13.68
CA ASN A 229 -2.35 -5.85 -14.68
C ASN A 229 -2.29 -7.32 -14.29
N GLU A 230 -1.18 -7.78 -13.72
CA GLU A 230 -1.04 -9.13 -13.17
C GLU A 230 -2.02 -9.35 -12.02
N ILE A 231 -2.14 -8.39 -11.08
CA ILE A 231 -3.11 -8.44 -9.98
C ILE A 231 -4.53 -8.58 -10.53
N VAL A 232 -4.93 -7.74 -11.48
CA VAL A 232 -6.26 -7.79 -12.11
C VAL A 232 -6.49 -9.12 -12.81
N SER A 233 -5.53 -9.60 -13.59
CA SER A 233 -5.62 -10.89 -14.28
C SER A 233 -5.81 -12.06 -13.31
N MET A 234 -5.01 -12.09 -12.25
CA MET A 234 -5.07 -13.14 -11.23
C MET A 234 -6.41 -13.12 -10.48
N LEU A 235 -6.89 -11.96 -10.04
CA LEU A 235 -8.18 -11.84 -9.34
C LEU A 235 -9.35 -12.15 -10.27
N SER A 236 -9.32 -11.70 -11.53
CA SER A 236 -10.35 -12.01 -12.53
C SER A 236 -10.44 -13.51 -12.84
N SER A 237 -9.30 -14.21 -12.90
CA SER A 237 -9.28 -15.68 -13.10
C SER A 237 -9.90 -16.43 -11.91
N ARG A 238 -9.99 -15.82 -10.75
CA ARG A 238 -10.66 -16.33 -9.53
C ARG A 238 -12.13 -15.86 -9.40
N GLY A 239 -12.69 -15.25 -10.44
CA GLY A 239 -14.08 -14.82 -10.50
C GLY A 239 -14.37 -13.46 -9.86
N PHE A 240 -13.35 -12.64 -9.64
CA PHE A 240 -13.56 -11.27 -9.16
C PHE A 240 -13.81 -10.31 -10.34
N GLU A 241 -14.78 -9.42 -10.17
CA GLU A 241 -14.94 -8.22 -11.00
C GLU A 241 -14.00 -7.13 -10.48
N CYS A 242 -13.04 -6.72 -11.33
CA CYS A 242 -11.98 -5.79 -10.95
C CYS A 242 -12.22 -4.40 -11.54
N ARG A 243 -12.09 -3.35 -10.71
CA ARG A 243 -12.04 -1.96 -11.13
C ARG A 243 -10.73 -1.34 -10.69
N THR A 244 -9.96 -0.82 -11.65
CA THR A 244 -8.73 -0.07 -11.40
C THR A 244 -8.99 1.42 -11.53
N VAL A 245 -8.51 2.19 -10.54
CA VAL A 245 -8.50 3.65 -10.56
C VAL A 245 -7.06 4.10 -10.59
N ARG A 246 -6.65 4.81 -11.64
CA ARG A 246 -5.31 5.39 -11.77
C ARG A 246 -5.34 6.87 -11.45
N TYR A 247 -4.29 7.38 -10.84
CA TYR A 247 -4.19 8.78 -10.45
C TYR A 247 -2.73 9.19 -10.25
N PHE A 248 -2.50 10.48 -10.10
CA PHE A 248 -1.19 11.01 -9.81
C PHE A 248 -0.98 11.19 -8.30
N SER A 249 0.17 10.74 -7.81
CA SER A 249 0.58 10.87 -6.42
C SER A 249 2.08 11.19 -6.32
N THR A 250 2.43 12.25 -5.62
CA THR A 250 3.83 12.64 -5.36
C THR A 250 3.97 13.39 -4.04
N GLN A 251 5.15 13.36 -3.46
CA GLN A 251 5.47 14.14 -2.26
C GLN A 251 5.67 15.63 -2.54
N GLY A 252 5.97 16.00 -3.79
CA GLY A 252 6.28 17.35 -4.20
C GLY A 252 5.05 18.26 -4.26
N SER A 253 4.99 19.29 -3.40
CA SER A 253 3.80 20.16 -3.25
C SER A 253 3.44 20.92 -4.53
N LEU A 254 4.41 21.31 -5.34
CA LEU A 254 4.18 22.00 -6.63
C LEU A 254 3.74 21.01 -7.72
N PHE A 255 4.26 19.80 -7.70
CA PHE A 255 4.03 18.82 -8.75
C PHE A 255 2.69 18.08 -8.58
N GLN A 256 2.19 17.93 -7.33
CA GLN A 256 0.92 17.23 -7.09
C GLN A 256 -0.27 17.87 -7.81
N PRO A 257 -0.55 19.17 -7.68
CA PRO A 257 -1.65 19.79 -8.42
C PRO A 257 -1.40 19.82 -9.93
N LEU A 258 -0.15 20.05 -10.35
CA LEU A 258 0.21 20.11 -11.78
C LEU A 258 -0.02 18.76 -12.46
N GLY A 259 0.48 17.66 -11.89
CA GLY A 259 0.29 16.33 -12.46
C GLY A 259 -1.17 15.91 -12.49
N ALA A 260 -1.96 16.27 -11.45
CA ALA A 260 -3.39 16.01 -11.43
C ALA A 260 -4.15 16.75 -12.53
N VAL A 261 -3.81 18.03 -12.79
CA VAL A 261 -4.42 18.82 -13.88
C VAL A 261 -4.02 18.31 -15.26
N LEU A 262 -2.79 17.84 -15.41
CA LEU A 262 -2.28 17.28 -16.68
C LEU A 262 -2.75 15.84 -16.94
N GLY A 263 -3.52 15.23 -16.03
CA GLY A 263 -3.98 13.84 -16.16
C GLY A 263 -2.84 12.82 -16.11
N ILE A 264 -1.75 13.15 -15.42
CA ILE A 264 -0.64 12.23 -15.21
C ILE A 264 -1.05 11.09 -14.28
N GLU A 265 -0.61 9.88 -14.59
CA GLU A 265 -0.92 8.68 -13.80
C GLU A 265 0.38 7.96 -13.41
N ASN A 266 0.57 7.72 -12.12
CA ASN A 266 1.73 6.99 -11.59
C ASN A 266 1.39 6.05 -10.43
N THR A 267 0.16 6.07 -9.99
CA THR A 267 -0.32 5.37 -8.79
C THR A 267 -1.68 4.76 -9.11
N PHE A 268 -2.00 3.65 -8.48
CA PHE A 268 -3.27 2.97 -8.68
C PHE A 268 -3.97 2.57 -7.38
N SER A 269 -5.23 2.23 -7.55
CA SER A 269 -6.10 1.55 -6.59
C SER A 269 -6.86 0.46 -7.34
N ILE A 270 -7.04 -0.71 -6.72
CA ILE A 270 -7.87 -1.81 -7.23
C ILE A 270 -8.99 -2.07 -6.24
N ILE A 271 -10.21 -2.18 -6.73
CA ILE A 271 -11.35 -2.76 -6.02
C ILE A 271 -11.76 -4.00 -6.80
N ALA A 272 -11.68 -5.18 -6.17
CA ALA A 272 -12.09 -6.44 -6.76
C ALA A 272 -13.20 -7.07 -5.91
N ARG A 273 -14.35 -7.37 -6.52
CA ARG A 273 -15.56 -7.89 -5.88
C ARG A 273 -15.88 -9.29 -6.37
N ARG A 274 -16.25 -10.17 -5.45
CA ARG A 274 -16.66 -11.53 -5.78
C ARG A 274 -18.18 -11.61 -5.98
#